data_26d31487181490b30b32ded4c5776ca2
#
_entry.id   26d31487181490b30b32ded4c5776ca2
#
_cell.length_a   1.000
_cell.length_b   1.000
_cell.length_c   1.000
_cell.angle_alpha   90.00
_cell.angle_beta   90.00
_cell.angle_gamma   90.00
#
_symmetry.space_group_name_H-M   'P 1'
#
loop_
_entity.id
_entity.type
_entity.pdbx_description
1 polymer ?
#
loop_
_entity_poly.entity_id
_entity_poly.type
_entity_poly.pdbx_seq_one_letter_code
_entity_poly.pdbx_strand_id
1 'polypeptide(L)'
;MKKETFGEKLIRKSFESGAVQKSWQIHLQAFGPILAPAFTDDYHARIYLTTALNHISKRNVKAGLQKLQVLEPACKTDADKAAWLFCMGLAMEMVNMQNEMISFYQSAGKYGHSFYLPYAKVAKAAHADAIFDIAEENYAQAIRCLKAETADEKNKTVLASLYTNYASCLTMMHRYEDAQAALESSREILPTMFGRSAAETILEAARGNAEQARALLEQIKENEPALYETTAEMVTKILENKHPHFAPMDMEQGWTGKFWDWFISNEMKLLEKLDAEDYASVFQMIQPKLRELFPFMERNLELAIDPRENFCKITFADFYMVSLQRAYRELIDAAPALATVRWSFELTH
;
A
#
# COMPACT_ATOMS: atom_id res chain seq x y z
N MET A 1 9.47 30.26 -32.08
CA MET A 1 8.97 28.94 -32.53
C MET A 1 9.97 28.36 -33.51
N LYS A 2 10.60 27.20 -33.15
CA LYS A 2 11.43 26.44 -34.11
C LYS A 2 10.52 25.90 -35.20
N LYS A 3 10.87 26.09 -36.45
CA LYS A 3 10.16 25.46 -37.58
C LYS A 3 10.36 23.93 -37.52
N GLU A 4 9.27 23.21 -37.49
CA GLU A 4 9.27 21.75 -37.56
C GLU A 4 9.99 21.24 -38.80
N THR A 5 10.93 20.34 -38.64
CA THR A 5 11.70 19.73 -39.73
C THR A 5 10.81 18.80 -40.58
N PHE A 6 11.24 18.48 -41.80
CA PHE A 6 10.52 17.51 -42.64
C PHE A 6 10.39 16.14 -41.97
N GLY A 7 11.42 15.68 -41.26
CA GLY A 7 11.40 14.44 -40.49
C GLY A 7 10.37 14.45 -39.37
N GLU A 8 10.31 15.54 -38.58
CA GLU A 8 9.33 15.72 -37.51
C GLU A 8 7.89 15.74 -38.06
N LYS A 9 7.63 16.39 -39.22
CA LYS A 9 6.34 16.37 -39.91
C LYS A 9 5.93 14.96 -40.34
N LEU A 10 6.87 14.17 -40.86
CA LEU A 10 6.59 12.79 -41.30
C LEU A 10 6.23 11.91 -40.12
N ILE A 11 6.94 12.04 -39.03
CA ILE A 11 6.71 11.28 -37.79
C ILE A 11 5.37 11.69 -37.17
N ARG A 12 5.07 12.98 -37.09
CA ARG A 12 3.78 13.48 -36.62
C ARG A 12 2.60 12.93 -37.47
N LYS A 13 2.71 12.96 -38.80
CA LYS A 13 1.69 12.39 -39.71
C LYS A 13 1.55 10.88 -39.51
N SER A 14 2.65 10.17 -39.32
CA SER A 14 2.64 8.72 -39.03
C SER A 14 1.97 8.40 -37.70
N PHE A 15 2.21 9.23 -36.67
CA PHE A 15 1.56 9.13 -35.39
C PHE A 15 0.04 9.41 -35.51
N GLU A 16 -0.34 10.50 -36.16
CA GLU A 16 -1.73 10.95 -36.27
C GLU A 16 -2.62 10.02 -37.12
N SER A 17 -2.06 9.33 -38.11
CA SER A 17 -2.83 8.55 -39.09
C SER A 17 -2.76 7.03 -38.96
N GLY A 18 -1.98 6.49 -38.05
CA GLY A 18 -1.64 5.09 -38.03
C GLY A 18 -2.06 4.30 -36.77
N ALA A 19 -1.62 3.05 -36.69
CA ALA A 19 -1.87 2.13 -35.58
C ALA A 19 -1.36 2.65 -34.23
N VAL A 20 -0.30 3.47 -34.23
CA VAL A 20 0.25 4.10 -33.02
C VAL A 20 -0.77 5.08 -32.43
N GLN A 21 -1.42 5.91 -33.26
CA GLN A 21 -2.45 6.84 -32.80
C GLN A 21 -3.66 6.12 -32.20
N LYS A 22 -4.12 5.03 -32.82
CA LYS A 22 -5.19 4.20 -32.25
C LYS A 22 -4.80 3.63 -30.89
N SER A 23 -3.61 3.09 -30.76
CA SER A 23 -3.08 2.60 -29.48
C SER A 23 -2.96 3.71 -28.44
N TRP A 24 -2.48 4.90 -28.84
CA TRP A 24 -2.39 6.06 -27.97
C TRP A 24 -3.77 6.46 -27.43
N GLN A 25 -4.80 6.50 -28.28
CA GLN A 25 -6.17 6.79 -27.86
C GLN A 25 -6.71 5.77 -26.85
N ILE A 26 -6.40 4.49 -27.03
CA ILE A 26 -6.76 3.45 -26.06
C ILE A 26 -6.08 3.72 -24.70
N HIS A 27 -4.79 4.04 -24.69
CA HIS A 27 -4.07 4.34 -23.45
C HIS A 27 -4.56 5.64 -22.82
N LEU A 28 -4.93 6.66 -23.60
CA LEU A 28 -5.54 7.89 -23.09
C LEU A 28 -6.90 7.64 -22.43
N GLN A 29 -7.71 6.70 -22.94
CA GLN A 29 -8.96 6.32 -22.28
C GLN A 29 -8.74 5.71 -20.90
N ALA A 30 -7.65 4.98 -20.73
CA ALA A 30 -7.30 4.33 -19.46
C ALA A 30 -6.53 5.26 -18.49
N PHE A 31 -5.62 6.07 -19.02
CA PHE A 31 -4.62 6.82 -18.26
C PHE A 31 -4.52 8.28 -18.68
N GLY A 32 -5.60 8.86 -19.24
CA GLY A 32 -5.61 10.21 -19.81
C GLY A 32 -5.01 11.30 -18.93
N PRO A 33 -5.40 11.42 -17.66
CA PRO A 33 -4.90 12.49 -16.80
C PRO A 33 -3.38 12.53 -16.65
N ILE A 34 -2.70 11.37 -16.70
CA ILE A 34 -1.23 11.34 -16.59
C ILE A 34 -0.54 11.31 -17.96
N LEU A 35 -1.18 10.76 -19.00
CA LEU A 35 -0.56 10.64 -20.32
C LEU A 35 -0.79 11.85 -21.22
N ALA A 36 -1.96 12.51 -21.13
CA ALA A 36 -2.32 13.61 -22.02
C ALA A 36 -1.34 14.80 -21.93
N PRO A 37 -0.89 15.24 -20.75
CA PRO A 37 0.03 16.37 -20.63
C PRO A 37 1.48 16.00 -20.96
N ALA A 38 1.82 14.69 -21.05
CA ALA A 38 3.18 14.26 -21.25
C ALA A 38 3.62 14.32 -22.71
N PHE A 39 4.87 14.74 -22.93
CA PHE A 39 5.54 14.77 -24.23
C PHE A 39 4.72 15.49 -25.32
N THR A 40 4.05 16.59 -24.95
CA THR A 40 3.14 17.31 -25.86
C THR A 40 3.80 17.76 -27.16
N ASP A 41 5.07 18.14 -27.10
CA ASP A 41 5.84 18.63 -28.23
C ASP A 41 6.85 17.60 -28.77
N ASP A 42 6.87 16.36 -28.22
CA ASP A 42 7.80 15.31 -28.61
C ASP A 42 7.06 14.05 -29.12
N TYR A 43 6.77 14.02 -30.42
CA TYR A 43 6.10 12.88 -31.06
C TYR A 43 6.92 11.58 -31.02
N HIS A 44 8.26 11.68 -31.00
CA HIS A 44 9.12 10.50 -30.88
C HIS A 44 8.94 9.88 -29.49
N ALA A 45 9.00 10.69 -28.44
CA ALA A 45 8.78 10.25 -27.09
C ALA A 45 7.40 9.61 -26.92
N ARG A 46 6.33 10.20 -27.48
CA ARG A 46 4.98 9.61 -27.48
C ARG A 46 4.93 8.25 -28.18
N ILE A 47 5.61 8.07 -29.30
CA ILE A 47 5.69 6.79 -30.01
C ILE A 47 6.38 5.76 -29.13
N TYR A 48 7.50 6.11 -28.48
CA TYR A 48 8.21 5.21 -27.58
C TYR A 48 7.35 4.83 -26.38
N LEU A 49 6.67 5.79 -25.75
CA LEU A 49 5.76 5.57 -24.62
C LEU A 49 4.58 4.65 -25.01
N THR A 50 3.93 4.94 -26.14
CA THR A 50 2.84 4.12 -26.68
C THR A 50 3.30 2.69 -26.94
N THR A 51 4.48 2.55 -27.52
CA THR A 51 5.07 1.22 -27.83
C THR A 51 5.40 0.47 -26.54
N ALA A 52 5.96 1.15 -25.54
CA ALA A 52 6.22 0.58 -24.22
C ALA A 52 4.94 0.06 -23.56
N LEU A 53 3.90 0.87 -23.52
CA LEU A 53 2.59 0.49 -22.98
C LEU A 53 1.97 -0.70 -23.72
N ASN A 54 2.09 -0.74 -25.06
CA ASN A 54 1.64 -1.89 -25.86
C ASN A 54 2.39 -3.17 -25.52
N HIS A 55 3.69 -3.10 -25.24
CA HIS A 55 4.46 -4.25 -24.80
C HIS A 55 4.05 -4.69 -23.40
N ILE A 56 3.93 -3.76 -22.45
CA ILE A 56 3.52 -4.02 -21.08
C ILE A 56 2.13 -4.68 -21.07
N SER A 57 1.14 -4.12 -21.77
CA SER A 57 -0.22 -4.66 -21.85
C SER A 57 -0.29 -6.08 -22.43
N LYS A 58 0.66 -6.44 -23.29
CA LYS A 58 0.82 -7.79 -23.86
C LYS A 58 1.72 -8.70 -23.02
N ARG A 59 2.06 -8.31 -21.81
CA ARG A 59 2.97 -9.02 -20.89
C ARG A 59 4.41 -9.19 -21.40
N ASN A 60 4.81 -8.45 -22.44
CA ASN A 60 6.20 -8.39 -22.90
C ASN A 60 6.97 -7.27 -22.16
N VAL A 61 7.09 -7.45 -20.85
CA VAL A 61 7.61 -6.42 -19.94
C VAL A 61 9.05 -6.03 -20.28
N LYS A 62 9.91 -7.00 -20.64
CA LYS A 62 11.30 -6.71 -21.01
C LYS A 62 11.41 -5.72 -22.18
N ALA A 63 10.63 -5.92 -23.23
CA ALA A 63 10.62 -5.01 -24.38
C ALA A 63 10.02 -3.65 -24.00
N GLY A 64 8.98 -3.61 -23.13
CA GLY A 64 8.43 -2.39 -22.59
C GLY A 64 9.46 -1.58 -21.82
N LEU A 65 10.17 -2.20 -20.87
CA LEU A 65 11.23 -1.57 -20.09
C LEU A 65 12.36 -1.01 -20.95
N GLN A 66 12.81 -1.75 -21.98
CA GLN A 66 13.82 -1.23 -22.91
C GLN A 66 13.38 0.06 -23.61
N LYS A 67 12.09 0.19 -23.95
CA LYS A 67 11.54 1.43 -24.53
C LYS A 67 11.47 2.56 -23.50
N LEU A 68 11.09 2.26 -22.26
CA LEU A 68 11.06 3.24 -21.18
C LEU A 68 12.46 3.74 -20.81
N GLN A 69 13.47 2.88 -20.78
CA GLN A 69 14.86 3.30 -20.55
C GLN A 69 15.36 4.30 -21.60
N VAL A 70 15.03 4.08 -22.87
CA VAL A 70 15.39 5.02 -23.96
C VAL A 70 14.65 6.35 -23.80
N LEU A 71 13.47 6.34 -23.18
CA LEU A 71 12.62 7.51 -23.01
C LEU A 71 13.06 8.41 -21.83
N GLU A 72 13.72 7.87 -20.83
CA GLU A 72 14.12 8.61 -19.61
C GLU A 72 14.82 9.94 -19.89
N PRO A 73 15.85 10.04 -20.78
CA PRO A 73 16.50 11.31 -21.07
C PRO A 73 15.61 12.37 -21.75
N ALA A 74 14.47 11.95 -22.31
CA ALA A 74 13.50 12.84 -22.93
C ALA A 74 12.51 13.47 -21.93
N CYS A 75 12.48 13.02 -20.68
CA CYS A 75 11.62 13.55 -19.62
C CYS A 75 12.10 14.93 -19.17
N LYS A 76 11.54 15.99 -19.75
CA LYS A 76 11.95 17.39 -19.49
C LYS A 76 11.03 18.10 -18.52
N THR A 77 9.77 17.71 -18.46
CA THR A 77 8.74 18.31 -17.60
C THR A 77 8.32 17.34 -16.49
N ASP A 78 7.67 17.86 -15.46
CA ASP A 78 7.11 17.02 -14.41
C ASP A 78 6.03 16.08 -14.94
N ALA A 79 5.25 16.51 -15.96
CA ALA A 79 4.29 15.65 -16.62
C ALA A 79 4.97 14.49 -17.37
N ASP A 80 6.10 14.73 -18.04
CA ASP A 80 6.85 13.67 -18.71
C ASP A 80 7.39 12.65 -17.68
N LYS A 81 7.96 13.14 -16.57
CA LYS A 81 8.46 12.29 -15.49
C LYS A 81 7.35 11.48 -14.84
N ALA A 82 6.20 12.12 -14.56
CA ALA A 82 5.03 11.44 -13.98
C ALA A 82 4.55 10.29 -14.88
N ALA A 83 4.41 10.54 -16.18
CA ALA A 83 3.97 9.53 -17.15
C ALA A 83 4.99 8.39 -17.29
N TRP A 84 6.27 8.72 -17.36
CA TRP A 84 7.34 7.73 -17.44
C TRP A 84 7.39 6.84 -16.18
N LEU A 85 7.39 7.44 -14.97
CA LEU A 85 7.40 6.73 -13.69
C LEU A 85 6.14 5.85 -13.54
N PHE A 86 4.98 6.37 -13.92
CA PHE A 86 3.75 5.60 -13.91
C PHE A 86 3.84 4.35 -14.79
N CYS A 87 4.41 4.48 -16.00
CA CYS A 87 4.62 3.35 -16.90
C CYS A 87 5.66 2.35 -16.37
N MET A 88 6.70 2.82 -15.65
CA MET A 88 7.63 1.96 -14.93
C MET A 88 6.91 1.17 -13.82
N GLY A 89 6.06 1.83 -13.04
CA GLY A 89 5.21 1.17 -12.03
C GLY A 89 4.30 0.09 -12.62
N LEU A 90 3.65 0.36 -13.76
CA LEU A 90 2.86 -0.64 -14.49
C LEU A 90 3.72 -1.85 -14.92
N ALA A 91 4.95 -1.61 -15.38
CA ALA A 91 5.85 -2.68 -15.77
C ALA A 91 6.25 -3.55 -14.57
N MET A 92 6.54 -2.95 -13.41
CA MET A 92 6.87 -3.67 -12.18
C MET A 92 5.68 -4.46 -11.64
N GLU A 93 4.46 -3.89 -11.70
CA GLU A 93 3.21 -4.59 -11.35
C GLU A 93 3.05 -5.89 -12.15
N MET A 94 3.36 -5.86 -13.45
CA MET A 94 3.22 -7.03 -14.33
C MET A 94 4.21 -8.16 -14.04
N VAL A 95 5.30 -7.88 -13.35
CA VAL A 95 6.33 -8.87 -12.96
C VAL A 95 6.34 -9.14 -11.45
N ASN A 96 5.35 -8.64 -10.72
CA ASN A 96 5.18 -8.80 -9.27
C ASN A 96 6.38 -8.27 -8.44
N MET A 97 7.07 -7.23 -8.94
CA MET A 97 8.11 -6.52 -8.20
C MET A 97 7.47 -5.41 -7.38
N GLN A 98 6.95 -5.77 -6.21
CA GLN A 98 6.02 -4.93 -5.44
C GLN A 98 6.68 -3.69 -4.86
N ASN A 99 7.88 -3.81 -4.29
CA ASN A 99 8.60 -2.67 -3.70
C ASN A 99 8.94 -1.61 -4.76
N GLU A 100 9.43 -2.06 -5.91
CA GLU A 100 9.74 -1.19 -7.05
C GLU A 100 8.48 -0.56 -7.64
N MET A 101 7.39 -1.33 -7.74
CA MET A 101 6.09 -0.84 -8.17
C MET A 101 5.61 0.30 -7.26
N ILE A 102 5.63 0.12 -5.95
CA ILE A 102 5.24 1.15 -4.96
C ILE A 102 6.13 2.38 -5.13
N SER A 103 7.44 2.21 -5.18
CA SER A 103 8.41 3.31 -5.33
C SER A 103 8.16 4.13 -6.60
N PHE A 104 7.91 3.48 -7.75
CA PHE A 104 7.63 4.16 -9.01
C PHE A 104 6.28 4.89 -8.97
N TYR A 105 5.22 4.29 -8.42
CA TYR A 105 3.92 4.95 -8.32
C TYR A 105 3.94 6.13 -7.34
N GLN A 106 4.61 6.02 -6.19
CA GLN A 106 4.80 7.14 -5.27
C GLN A 106 5.55 8.29 -5.95
N SER A 107 6.60 7.98 -6.69
CA SER A 107 7.35 8.97 -7.45
C SER A 107 6.50 9.60 -8.57
N ALA A 108 5.69 8.82 -9.27
CA ALA A 108 4.75 9.33 -10.27
C ALA A 108 3.74 10.30 -9.66
N GLY A 109 3.20 9.98 -8.48
CA GLY A 109 2.29 10.85 -7.73
C GLY A 109 2.91 12.19 -7.34
N LYS A 110 4.19 12.21 -6.97
CA LYS A 110 4.91 13.46 -6.62
C LYS A 110 5.01 14.43 -7.79
N TYR A 111 5.10 13.95 -9.02
CA TYR A 111 5.17 14.78 -10.23
C TYR A 111 3.80 15.02 -10.87
N GLY A 112 2.85 14.09 -10.71
CA GLY A 112 1.50 14.14 -11.29
C GLY A 112 0.41 14.34 -10.23
N HIS A 113 0.45 15.45 -9.50
CA HIS A 113 -0.33 15.71 -8.28
C HIS A 113 -1.87 15.57 -8.39
N SER A 114 -2.45 15.70 -9.57
CA SER A 114 -3.89 15.61 -9.78
C SER A 114 -4.39 14.22 -10.19
N PHE A 115 -3.50 13.28 -10.48
CA PHE A 115 -3.89 11.98 -10.98
C PHE A 115 -4.02 10.95 -9.85
N TYR A 116 -5.24 10.46 -9.63
CA TYR A 116 -5.56 9.57 -8.51
C TYR A 116 -4.94 8.16 -8.60
N LEU A 117 -4.71 7.65 -9.81
CA LEU A 117 -4.43 6.22 -10.02
C LEU A 117 -3.11 5.73 -9.40
N PRO A 118 -1.98 6.46 -9.44
CA PRO A 118 -0.77 6.06 -8.73
C PRO A 118 -1.01 5.85 -7.24
N TYR A 119 -1.71 6.79 -6.60
CA TYR A 119 -2.05 6.69 -5.18
C TYR A 119 -2.98 5.50 -4.89
N ALA A 120 -4.00 5.28 -5.73
CA ALA A 120 -4.90 4.13 -5.59
C ALA A 120 -4.16 2.78 -5.73
N LYS A 121 -3.15 2.71 -6.60
CA LYS A 121 -2.30 1.52 -6.78
C LYS A 121 -1.42 1.27 -5.56
N VAL A 122 -0.75 2.31 -5.04
CA VAL A 122 0.04 2.21 -3.81
C VAL A 122 -0.85 1.80 -2.63
N ALA A 123 -1.99 2.47 -2.44
CA ALA A 123 -2.92 2.18 -1.36
C ALA A 123 -3.37 0.71 -1.36
N LYS A 124 -3.76 0.20 -2.54
CA LYS A 124 -4.19 -1.20 -2.68
C LYS A 124 -3.07 -2.19 -2.37
N ALA A 125 -1.85 -1.93 -2.84
CA ALA A 125 -0.70 -2.79 -2.58
C ALA A 125 -0.32 -2.78 -1.10
N ALA A 126 -0.20 -1.61 -0.51
CA ALA A 126 0.11 -1.46 0.91
C ALA A 126 -0.97 -2.08 1.81
N HIS A 127 -2.26 -1.92 1.45
CA HIS A 127 -3.36 -2.57 2.17
C HIS A 127 -3.26 -4.10 2.12
N ALA A 128 -2.95 -4.67 0.95
CA ALA A 128 -2.78 -6.12 0.80
C ALA A 128 -1.60 -6.65 1.64
N ASP A 129 -0.56 -5.83 1.83
CA ASP A 129 0.60 -6.16 2.65
C ASP A 129 0.43 -5.78 4.14
N ALA A 130 -0.77 -5.31 4.53
CA ALA A 130 -1.09 -4.82 5.87
C ALA A 130 -0.17 -3.66 6.33
N ILE A 131 0.29 -2.82 5.40
CA ILE A 131 1.02 -1.57 5.67
C ILE A 131 -0.02 -0.44 5.68
N PHE A 132 -0.84 -0.40 6.73
CA PHE A 132 -2.08 0.38 6.74
C PHE A 132 -1.86 1.89 6.74
N ASP A 133 -0.79 2.41 7.36
CA ASP A 133 -0.46 3.84 7.33
C ASP A 133 -0.22 4.34 5.91
N ILE A 134 0.58 3.60 5.14
CA ILE A 134 0.83 3.92 3.73
C ILE A 134 -0.47 3.76 2.92
N ALA A 135 -1.26 2.73 3.20
CA ALA A 135 -2.54 2.52 2.53
C ALA A 135 -3.52 3.67 2.82
N GLU A 136 -3.67 4.07 4.08
CA GLU A 136 -4.54 5.16 4.51
C GLU A 136 -4.21 6.47 3.81
N GLU A 137 -2.94 6.91 3.91
CA GLU A 137 -2.47 8.16 3.29
C GLU A 137 -2.77 8.17 1.79
N ASN A 138 -2.47 7.06 1.11
CA ASN A 138 -2.63 6.98 -0.34
C ASN A 138 -4.10 6.83 -0.76
N TYR A 139 -4.98 6.15 0.00
CA TYR A 139 -6.42 6.19 -0.25
C TYR A 139 -6.97 7.61 -0.10
N ALA A 140 -6.62 8.31 0.97
CA ALA A 140 -7.03 9.69 1.20
C ALA A 140 -6.59 10.62 0.07
N GLN A 141 -5.35 10.46 -0.42
CA GLN A 141 -4.84 11.24 -1.53
C GLN A 141 -5.54 10.91 -2.87
N ALA A 142 -5.76 9.63 -3.17
CA ALA A 142 -6.50 9.20 -4.36
C ALA A 142 -7.92 9.77 -4.38
N ILE A 143 -8.62 9.73 -3.24
CA ILE A 143 -9.96 10.30 -3.08
C ILE A 143 -9.94 11.82 -3.29
N ARG A 144 -8.96 12.54 -2.74
CA ARG A 144 -8.80 14.00 -2.95
C ARG A 144 -8.62 14.34 -4.41
N CYS A 145 -7.73 13.64 -5.12
CA CYS A 145 -7.50 13.85 -6.54
C CYS A 145 -8.77 13.62 -7.35
N LEU A 146 -9.46 12.51 -7.12
CA LEU A 146 -10.62 12.13 -7.90
C LEU A 146 -11.84 13.04 -7.62
N LYS A 147 -12.00 13.53 -6.39
CA LYS A 147 -13.03 14.52 -6.06
C LYS A 147 -12.88 15.83 -6.82
N ALA A 148 -11.64 16.23 -7.12
CA ALA A 148 -11.36 17.44 -7.91
C ALA A 148 -11.71 17.28 -9.40
N GLU A 149 -11.77 16.04 -9.91
CA GLU A 149 -12.06 15.72 -11.31
C GLU A 149 -13.55 15.49 -11.62
N THR A 150 -14.46 15.75 -10.69
CA THR A 150 -15.83 15.27 -10.72
C THR A 150 -16.71 15.84 -11.83
N ALA A 151 -17.17 14.97 -12.76
CA ALA A 151 -18.50 15.01 -13.40
C ALA A 151 -18.88 13.71 -14.12
N ASP A 152 -17.98 12.71 -14.24
CA ASP A 152 -18.21 11.50 -15.04
C ASP A 152 -18.74 10.34 -14.16
N GLU A 153 -19.75 9.60 -14.63
CA GLU A 153 -20.29 8.40 -13.95
C GLU A 153 -19.22 7.33 -13.71
N LYS A 154 -18.22 7.23 -14.60
CA LYS A 154 -17.06 6.35 -14.39
C LYS A 154 -16.28 6.76 -13.15
N ASN A 155 -16.05 8.05 -12.95
CA ASN A 155 -15.34 8.59 -11.79
C ASN A 155 -16.13 8.36 -10.51
N LYS A 156 -17.46 8.41 -10.53
CA LYS A 156 -18.32 8.08 -9.39
C LYS A 156 -18.13 6.63 -8.94
N THR A 157 -18.11 5.67 -9.87
CA THR A 157 -17.89 4.26 -9.54
C THR A 157 -16.52 4.03 -8.92
N VAL A 158 -15.47 4.66 -9.49
CA VAL A 158 -14.12 4.56 -8.94
C VAL A 158 -14.04 5.22 -7.57
N LEU A 159 -14.64 6.40 -7.40
CA LEU A 159 -14.64 7.12 -6.12
C LEU A 159 -15.36 6.34 -5.02
N ALA A 160 -16.53 5.76 -5.32
CA ALA A 160 -17.25 4.89 -4.39
C ALA A 160 -16.42 3.65 -4.00
N SER A 161 -15.71 3.05 -4.97
CA SER A 161 -14.79 1.93 -4.73
C SER A 161 -13.61 2.32 -3.83
N LEU A 162 -13.02 3.49 -4.06
CA LEU A 162 -11.93 4.00 -3.22
C LEU A 162 -12.40 4.19 -1.77
N TYR A 163 -13.58 4.77 -1.56
CA TYR A 163 -14.15 4.91 -0.23
C TYR A 163 -14.43 3.56 0.45
N THR A 164 -14.92 2.56 -0.29
CA THR A 164 -15.15 1.22 0.26
C THR A 164 -13.83 0.55 0.68
N ASN A 165 -12.79 0.62 -0.16
CA ASN A 165 -11.47 0.08 0.18
C ASN A 165 -10.81 0.84 1.33
N TYR A 166 -11.00 2.17 1.37
CA TYR A 166 -10.53 3.01 2.47
C TYR A 166 -11.20 2.63 3.79
N ALA A 167 -12.51 2.39 3.78
CA ALA A 167 -13.24 1.91 4.95
C ALA A 167 -12.71 0.56 5.44
N SER A 168 -12.41 -0.38 4.53
CA SER A 168 -11.79 -1.66 4.89
C SER A 168 -10.44 -1.46 5.56
N CYS A 169 -9.60 -0.56 5.02
CA CYS A 169 -8.33 -0.20 5.63
C CYS A 169 -8.51 0.37 7.05
N LEU A 170 -9.41 1.34 7.20
CA LEU A 170 -9.72 1.96 8.51
C LEU A 170 -10.28 0.95 9.52
N THR A 171 -11.06 -0.03 9.06
CA THR A 171 -11.54 -1.13 9.92
C THR A 171 -10.38 -1.95 10.48
N MET A 172 -9.39 -2.28 9.64
CA MET A 172 -8.19 -2.99 10.09
C MET A 172 -7.33 -2.18 11.06
N MET A 173 -7.41 -0.85 10.99
CA MET A 173 -6.77 0.09 11.92
C MET A 173 -7.62 0.39 13.18
N HIS A 174 -8.73 -0.31 13.39
CA HIS A 174 -9.69 -0.11 14.49
C HIS A 174 -10.34 1.28 14.53
N ARG A 175 -10.30 2.03 13.42
CA ARG A 175 -10.93 3.35 13.27
C ARG A 175 -12.36 3.20 12.73
N TYR A 176 -13.23 2.63 13.53
CA TYR A 176 -14.56 2.17 13.10
C TYR A 176 -15.51 3.30 12.70
N GLU A 177 -15.46 4.45 13.40
CA GLU A 177 -16.28 5.62 13.07
C GLU A 177 -15.88 6.23 11.74
N ASP A 178 -14.59 6.32 11.47
CA ASP A 178 -14.05 6.81 10.19
C ASP A 178 -14.37 5.83 9.06
N ALA A 179 -14.30 4.51 9.32
CA ALA A 179 -14.69 3.46 8.37
C ALA A 179 -16.18 3.59 8.00
N GLN A 180 -17.04 3.80 9.00
CA GLN A 180 -18.48 4.02 8.78
C GLN A 180 -18.72 5.25 7.90
N ALA A 181 -18.09 6.38 8.21
CA ALA A 181 -18.24 7.61 7.43
C ALA A 181 -17.75 7.44 5.97
N ALA A 182 -16.71 6.65 5.75
CA ALA A 182 -16.25 6.31 4.41
C ALA A 182 -17.27 5.43 3.66
N LEU A 183 -17.89 4.44 4.31
CA LEU A 183 -18.95 3.63 3.71
C LEU A 183 -20.20 4.44 3.36
N GLU A 184 -20.57 5.39 4.22
CA GLU A 184 -21.67 6.33 3.95
C GLU A 184 -21.37 7.20 2.74
N SER A 185 -20.15 7.76 2.65
CA SER A 185 -19.71 8.51 1.47
C SER A 185 -19.76 7.66 0.19
N SER A 186 -19.36 6.38 0.27
CA SER A 186 -19.50 5.44 -0.85
C SER A 186 -20.96 5.24 -1.25
N ARG A 187 -21.86 5.13 -0.27
CA ARG A 187 -23.30 4.92 -0.50
C ARG A 187 -23.98 6.13 -1.13
N GLU A 188 -23.63 7.33 -0.68
CA GLU A 188 -24.15 8.57 -1.24
C GLU A 188 -23.74 8.75 -2.70
N ILE A 189 -22.50 8.38 -3.06
CA ILE A 189 -21.99 8.50 -4.43
C ILE A 189 -22.63 7.44 -5.34
N LEU A 190 -22.71 6.20 -4.89
CA LEU A 190 -23.26 5.08 -5.65
C LEU A 190 -24.06 4.17 -4.72
N PRO A 191 -25.41 4.31 -4.67
CA PRO A 191 -26.27 3.55 -3.76
C PRO A 191 -26.12 2.02 -3.88
N THR A 192 -25.92 1.52 -5.10
CA THR A 192 -25.70 0.09 -5.36
C THR A 192 -24.27 -0.12 -5.84
N MET A 193 -23.44 -0.72 -5.02
CA MET A 193 -22.04 -0.99 -5.36
C MET A 193 -21.65 -2.38 -4.89
N PHE A 194 -21.10 -3.18 -5.82
CA PHE A 194 -20.54 -4.50 -5.52
C PHE A 194 -19.40 -4.41 -4.51
N GLY A 195 -19.41 -5.27 -3.52
CA GLY A 195 -18.34 -5.40 -2.52
C GLY A 195 -18.44 -4.46 -1.32
N ARG A 196 -19.33 -3.45 -1.33
CA ARG A 196 -19.53 -2.59 -0.16
C ARG A 196 -20.17 -3.34 1.00
N SER A 197 -21.14 -4.18 0.71
CA SER A 197 -21.80 -5.05 1.69
C SER A 197 -20.80 -5.92 2.47
N ALA A 198 -19.75 -6.43 1.80
CA ALA A 198 -18.69 -7.17 2.47
C ALA A 198 -17.90 -6.30 3.46
N ALA A 199 -17.54 -5.09 3.07
CA ALA A 199 -16.83 -4.15 3.96
C ALA A 199 -17.71 -3.75 5.17
N GLU A 200 -19.00 -3.50 4.97
CA GLU A 200 -19.99 -3.22 6.04
C GLU A 200 -20.09 -4.41 7.00
N THR A 201 -20.18 -5.61 6.47
CA THR A 201 -20.28 -6.84 7.28
C THR A 201 -19.05 -7.07 8.14
N ILE A 202 -17.86 -6.86 7.58
CA ILE A 202 -16.59 -6.98 8.31
C ILE A 202 -16.50 -5.90 9.40
N LEU A 203 -16.91 -4.66 9.11
CA LEU A 203 -16.94 -3.58 10.08
C LEU A 203 -17.85 -3.91 11.27
N GLU A 204 -19.05 -4.43 11.01
CA GLU A 204 -19.99 -4.80 12.09
C GLU A 204 -19.44 -5.98 12.92
N ALA A 205 -18.80 -6.96 12.29
CA ALA A 205 -18.11 -8.03 13.01
C ALA A 205 -16.97 -7.50 13.89
N ALA A 206 -16.16 -6.57 13.37
CA ALA A 206 -15.05 -5.96 14.09
C ALA A 206 -15.50 -5.12 15.29
N ARG A 207 -16.68 -4.50 15.21
CA ARG A 207 -17.34 -3.79 16.32
C ARG A 207 -17.93 -4.71 17.38
N GLY A 208 -17.99 -6.02 17.12
CA GLY A 208 -18.64 -6.98 17.98
C GLY A 208 -20.17 -7.12 17.76
N ASN A 209 -20.72 -6.51 16.73
CA ASN A 209 -22.14 -6.54 16.38
C ASN A 209 -22.49 -7.85 15.63
N ALA A 210 -22.34 -9.00 16.32
CA ALA A 210 -22.43 -10.33 15.72
C ALA A 210 -23.75 -10.61 15.01
N GLU A 211 -24.90 -10.17 15.56
CA GLU A 211 -26.21 -10.36 14.94
C GLU A 211 -26.34 -9.59 13.63
N GLN A 212 -25.92 -8.33 13.63
CA GLN A 212 -25.91 -7.48 12.46
C GLN A 212 -24.99 -8.04 11.36
N ALA A 213 -23.78 -8.44 11.73
CA ALA A 213 -22.83 -9.04 10.79
C ALA A 213 -23.38 -10.31 10.14
N ARG A 214 -24.06 -11.19 10.91
CA ARG A 214 -24.70 -12.38 10.36
C ARG A 214 -25.88 -12.05 9.43
N ALA A 215 -26.70 -11.06 9.79
CA ALA A 215 -27.82 -10.63 8.95
C ALA A 215 -27.33 -10.07 7.60
N LEU A 216 -26.26 -9.25 7.61
CA LEU A 216 -25.63 -8.74 6.39
C LEU A 216 -24.99 -9.87 5.56
N LEU A 217 -24.42 -10.87 6.21
CA LEU A 217 -23.81 -12.02 5.54
C LEU A 217 -24.85 -12.85 4.75
N GLU A 218 -26.05 -13.04 5.28
CA GLU A 218 -27.16 -13.68 4.54
C GLU A 218 -27.58 -12.84 3.32
N GLN A 219 -27.58 -11.50 3.43
CA GLN A 219 -27.84 -10.64 2.27
C GLN A 219 -26.77 -10.76 1.19
N ILE A 220 -25.49 -10.90 1.58
CA ILE A 220 -24.38 -11.14 0.62
C ILE A 220 -24.58 -12.48 -0.09
N LYS A 221 -25.00 -13.52 0.63
CA LYS A 221 -25.26 -14.83 0.06
C LYS A 221 -26.32 -14.80 -1.03
N GLU A 222 -27.35 -13.98 -0.85
CA GLU A 222 -28.42 -13.81 -1.82
C GLU A 222 -28.05 -12.91 -3.00
N ASN A 223 -27.40 -11.75 -2.73
CA ASN A 223 -27.19 -10.70 -3.71
C ASN A 223 -25.79 -10.69 -4.35
N GLU A 224 -24.78 -11.15 -3.63
CA GLU A 224 -23.36 -11.14 -4.04
C GLU A 224 -22.66 -12.48 -3.72
N PRO A 225 -23.18 -13.63 -4.20
CA PRO A 225 -22.72 -14.96 -3.77
C PRO A 225 -21.23 -15.21 -4.00
N ALA A 226 -20.62 -14.52 -4.96
CA ALA A 226 -19.17 -14.60 -5.23
C ALA A 226 -18.31 -14.09 -4.06
N LEU A 227 -18.85 -13.22 -3.19
CA LEU A 227 -18.14 -12.68 -2.03
C LEU A 227 -18.45 -13.44 -0.73
N TYR A 228 -19.47 -14.30 -0.75
CA TYR A 228 -19.99 -14.91 0.47
C TYR A 228 -18.93 -15.71 1.22
N GLU A 229 -18.28 -16.66 0.57
CA GLU A 229 -17.33 -17.57 1.24
C GLU A 229 -16.18 -16.82 1.91
N THR A 230 -15.55 -15.90 1.18
CA THR A 230 -14.43 -15.11 1.71
C THR A 230 -14.86 -14.19 2.86
N THR A 231 -16.02 -13.54 2.73
CA THR A 231 -16.56 -12.67 3.78
C THR A 231 -16.99 -13.48 5.00
N ALA A 232 -17.63 -14.64 4.82
CA ALA A 232 -18.05 -15.52 5.89
C ALA A 232 -16.85 -16.05 6.69
N GLU A 233 -15.78 -16.47 6.01
CA GLU A 233 -14.55 -16.90 6.66
C GLU A 233 -13.96 -15.79 7.53
N MET A 234 -13.85 -14.56 6.99
CA MET A 234 -13.31 -13.42 7.71
C MET A 234 -14.17 -13.06 8.94
N VAL A 235 -15.48 -12.94 8.75
CA VAL A 235 -16.43 -12.66 9.84
C VAL A 235 -16.35 -13.73 10.93
N THR A 236 -16.32 -15.00 10.54
CA THR A 236 -16.20 -16.11 11.50
C THR A 236 -14.92 -15.99 12.32
N LYS A 237 -13.76 -15.77 11.67
CA LYS A 237 -12.50 -15.58 12.38
C LYS A 237 -12.54 -14.39 13.34
N ILE A 238 -13.18 -13.29 12.96
CA ILE A 238 -13.31 -12.11 13.84
C ILE A 238 -14.19 -12.45 15.05
N LEU A 239 -15.40 -12.99 14.82
CA LEU A 239 -16.36 -13.28 15.88
C LEU A 239 -15.92 -14.41 16.83
N GLU A 240 -15.09 -15.33 16.35
CA GLU A 240 -14.49 -16.40 17.16
C GLU A 240 -13.16 -15.98 17.83
N ASN A 241 -12.76 -14.71 17.72
CA ASN A 241 -11.47 -14.19 18.23
C ASN A 241 -10.25 -14.95 17.67
N LYS A 242 -10.30 -15.32 16.40
CA LYS A 242 -9.21 -16.03 15.70
C LYS A 242 -8.50 -15.17 14.67
N HIS A 243 -9.00 -13.96 14.42
CA HIS A 243 -8.37 -13.06 13.45
C HIS A 243 -7.27 -12.23 14.12
N PRO A 244 -6.02 -12.27 13.62
CA PRO A 244 -4.86 -11.66 14.30
C PRO A 244 -5.01 -10.17 14.61
N HIS A 245 -5.70 -9.41 13.74
CA HIS A 245 -5.91 -7.98 13.93
C HIS A 245 -6.94 -7.63 15.02
N PHE A 246 -7.86 -8.54 15.37
CA PHE A 246 -8.97 -8.25 16.26
C PHE A 246 -8.95 -9.03 17.57
N ALA A 247 -8.21 -10.13 17.63
CA ALA A 247 -8.14 -11.00 18.79
C ALA A 247 -6.89 -10.76 19.63
N PRO A 248 -7.00 -10.71 20.96
CA PRO A 248 -5.84 -10.86 21.83
C PRO A 248 -5.29 -12.28 21.66
N MET A 249 -3.98 -12.42 21.86
CA MET A 249 -3.31 -13.72 21.84
C MET A 249 -2.93 -14.14 23.25
N ASP A 250 -3.13 -15.41 23.56
CA ASP A 250 -2.67 -15.97 24.81
C ASP A 250 -1.16 -16.26 24.70
N MET A 251 -0.37 -15.52 25.46
CA MET A 251 1.07 -15.74 25.56
C MET A 251 1.38 -16.71 26.69
N GLU A 252 2.41 -17.54 26.51
CA GLU A 252 2.88 -18.43 27.55
C GLU A 252 3.30 -17.64 28.80
N GLN A 253 2.92 -18.09 29.99
CA GLN A 253 3.29 -17.43 31.24
C GLN A 253 4.81 -17.25 31.34
N GLY A 254 5.27 -16.03 31.68
CA GLY A 254 6.69 -15.72 31.84
C GLY A 254 7.47 -15.51 30.55
N TRP A 255 6.76 -15.38 29.41
CA TRP A 255 7.42 -15.18 28.13
C TRP A 255 8.25 -13.88 28.04
N THR A 256 7.83 -12.81 28.71
CA THR A 256 8.59 -11.56 28.78
C THR A 256 9.95 -11.75 29.48
N GLY A 257 9.96 -12.54 30.54
CA GLY A 257 11.21 -12.90 31.24
C GLY A 257 12.20 -13.62 30.33
N LYS A 258 11.74 -14.56 29.51
CA LYS A 258 12.61 -15.27 28.54
C LYS A 258 13.29 -14.33 27.56
N PHE A 259 12.60 -13.26 27.13
CA PHE A 259 13.17 -12.23 26.24
C PHE A 259 14.20 -11.39 27.01
N TRP A 260 13.84 -10.88 28.18
CA TRP A 260 14.71 -9.98 28.94
C TRP A 260 15.95 -10.69 29.50
N ASP A 261 15.87 -11.93 29.94
CA ASP A 261 17.04 -12.74 30.35
C ASP A 261 18.01 -12.91 29.17
N TRP A 262 17.48 -13.18 27.96
CA TRP A 262 18.30 -13.23 26.76
C TRP A 262 18.91 -11.86 26.44
N PHE A 263 18.13 -10.76 26.52
CA PHE A 263 18.58 -9.41 26.18
C PHE A 263 19.73 -9.00 27.12
N ILE A 264 19.55 -9.14 28.42
CA ILE A 264 20.59 -8.86 29.47
C ILE A 264 21.85 -9.66 29.16
N SER A 265 21.72 -10.96 28.89
CA SER A 265 22.86 -11.84 28.60
C SER A 265 23.63 -11.45 27.33
N ASN A 266 23.03 -10.70 26.45
CA ASN A 266 23.62 -10.25 25.19
C ASN A 266 23.83 -8.73 25.12
N GLU A 267 23.47 -7.97 26.15
CA GLU A 267 23.51 -6.51 26.18
C GLU A 267 24.88 -5.96 25.75
N MET A 268 25.96 -6.47 26.28
CA MET A 268 27.31 -6.02 25.93
C MET A 268 27.67 -6.27 24.46
N LYS A 269 27.25 -7.40 23.90
CA LYS A 269 27.47 -7.70 22.48
C LYS A 269 26.63 -6.80 21.56
N LEU A 270 25.41 -6.48 21.97
CA LEU A 270 24.54 -5.55 21.25
C LEU A 270 25.16 -4.15 21.25
N LEU A 271 25.73 -3.69 22.39
CA LEU A 271 26.40 -2.42 22.52
C LEU A 271 27.69 -2.35 21.69
N GLU A 272 28.50 -3.42 21.67
CA GLU A 272 29.68 -3.51 20.80
C GLU A 272 29.30 -3.34 19.32
N LYS A 273 28.17 -3.91 18.88
CA LYS A 273 27.68 -3.75 17.51
C LYS A 273 27.18 -2.33 17.23
N LEU A 274 26.46 -1.73 18.18
CA LEU A 274 26.01 -0.34 18.10
C LEU A 274 27.18 0.64 18.02
N ASP A 275 28.20 0.46 18.84
CA ASP A 275 29.40 1.30 18.88
C ASP A 275 30.24 1.14 17.59
N ALA A 276 30.12 0.01 16.91
CA ALA A 276 30.69 -0.24 15.57
C ALA A 276 29.78 0.22 14.42
N GLU A 277 28.64 0.86 14.70
CA GLU A 277 27.62 1.24 13.71
C GLU A 277 27.06 0.07 12.89
N ASP A 278 27.18 -1.17 13.40
CA ASP A 278 26.72 -2.41 12.76
C ASP A 278 25.27 -2.70 13.16
N TYR A 279 24.34 -1.83 12.76
CA TYR A 279 22.91 -1.94 13.10
C TYR A 279 22.26 -3.19 12.50
N ALA A 280 22.75 -3.65 11.36
CA ALA A 280 22.28 -4.87 10.72
C ALA A 280 22.51 -6.09 11.62
N SER A 281 23.67 -6.20 12.26
CA SER A 281 23.95 -7.27 13.23
C SER A 281 23.09 -7.16 14.48
N VAL A 282 22.81 -5.95 14.99
CA VAL A 282 21.88 -5.76 16.12
C VAL A 282 20.49 -6.30 15.76
N PHE A 283 19.98 -5.93 14.59
CA PHE A 283 18.71 -6.42 14.08
C PHE A 283 18.70 -7.95 13.96
N GLN A 284 19.75 -8.53 13.34
CA GLN A 284 19.89 -9.99 13.16
C GLN A 284 20.00 -10.77 14.48
N MET A 285 20.42 -10.14 15.56
CA MET A 285 20.43 -10.75 16.90
C MET A 285 19.04 -10.73 17.55
N ILE A 286 18.30 -9.62 17.45
CA ILE A 286 17.01 -9.44 18.13
C ILE A 286 15.89 -10.17 17.38
N GLN A 287 15.86 -10.08 16.06
CA GLN A 287 14.79 -10.59 15.23
C GLN A 287 14.48 -12.10 15.42
N PRO A 288 15.48 -13.01 15.44
CA PRO A 288 15.22 -14.42 15.69
C PRO A 288 14.61 -14.67 17.07
N LYS A 289 15.01 -13.87 18.08
CA LYS A 289 14.47 -14.01 19.44
C LYS A 289 13.01 -13.60 19.53
N LEU A 290 12.63 -12.54 18.83
CA LEU A 290 11.21 -12.16 18.70
C LEU A 290 10.42 -13.23 17.94
N ARG A 291 10.98 -13.84 16.90
CA ARG A 291 10.31 -14.94 16.18
C ARG A 291 10.06 -16.18 17.03
N GLU A 292 10.95 -16.50 17.97
CA GLU A 292 10.72 -17.58 18.94
C GLU A 292 9.49 -17.31 19.80
N LEU A 293 9.25 -16.03 20.15
CA LEU A 293 8.12 -15.61 20.96
C LEU A 293 6.82 -15.50 20.16
N PHE A 294 6.91 -15.17 18.88
CA PHE A 294 5.79 -14.93 17.98
C PHE A 294 5.84 -15.88 16.74
N PRO A 295 5.82 -17.19 16.91
CA PRO A 295 6.01 -18.16 15.82
C PRO A 295 4.89 -18.17 14.78
N PHE A 296 3.72 -17.62 15.10
CA PHE A 296 2.56 -17.49 14.22
C PHE A 296 2.68 -16.32 13.24
N MET A 297 3.68 -15.44 13.40
CA MET A 297 3.94 -14.34 12.47
C MET A 297 4.70 -14.87 11.26
N GLU A 298 4.01 -15.00 10.14
CA GLU A 298 4.60 -15.37 8.84
C GLU A 298 5.53 -14.27 8.30
N ARG A 299 5.28 -13.01 8.68
CA ARG A 299 6.10 -11.85 8.32
C ARG A 299 7.25 -11.64 9.30
N ASN A 300 8.28 -10.95 8.84
CA ASN A 300 9.31 -10.43 9.73
C ASN A 300 8.67 -9.41 10.67
N LEU A 301 8.88 -9.61 11.95
CA LEU A 301 8.54 -8.62 12.96
C LEU A 301 9.42 -7.39 12.67
N GLU A 302 8.79 -6.26 12.40
CA GLU A 302 9.53 -5.04 12.13
C GLU A 302 9.93 -4.39 13.44
N LEU A 303 11.18 -4.05 13.55
CA LEU A 303 11.72 -3.20 14.58
C LEU A 303 12.63 -2.15 13.94
N ALA A 304 12.56 -0.93 14.43
CA ALA A 304 13.47 0.14 14.04
C ALA A 304 14.50 0.36 15.13
N ILE A 305 15.76 0.53 14.73
CA ILE A 305 16.87 0.86 15.61
C ILE A 305 17.28 2.28 15.28
N ASP A 306 17.07 3.22 16.20
CA ASP A 306 17.45 4.62 16.06
C ASP A 306 18.58 4.94 17.06
N PRO A 307 19.83 4.93 16.62
CA PRO A 307 20.96 5.26 17.46
C PRO A 307 20.99 6.77 17.73
N ARG A 308 21.10 7.15 18.98
CA ARG A 308 21.28 8.51 19.45
C ARG A 308 22.62 8.62 20.17
N GLU A 309 23.10 9.86 20.34
CA GLU A 309 24.42 10.16 20.92
C GLU A 309 24.68 9.44 22.26
N ASN A 310 23.64 9.23 23.09
CA ASN A 310 23.76 8.61 24.42
C ASN A 310 22.84 7.40 24.63
N PHE A 311 21.96 7.05 23.67
CA PHE A 311 21.03 5.91 23.81
C PHE A 311 20.64 5.36 22.45
N CYS A 312 20.17 4.11 22.45
CA CYS A 312 19.60 3.44 21.30
C CYS A 312 18.11 3.20 21.55
N LYS A 313 17.29 3.69 20.66
CA LYS A 313 15.85 3.48 20.69
C LYS A 313 15.50 2.27 19.83
N ILE A 314 14.82 1.31 20.42
CA ILE A 314 14.23 0.17 19.71
C ILE A 314 12.72 0.39 19.66
N THR A 315 12.19 0.46 18.45
CA THR A 315 10.75 0.65 18.21
C THR A 315 10.18 -0.64 17.63
N PHE A 316 9.13 -1.18 18.25
CA PHE A 316 8.41 -2.37 17.79
C PHE A 316 7.16 -1.94 17.01
N ALA A 317 6.95 -2.48 15.80
CA ALA A 317 5.77 -2.21 15.00
C ALA A 317 4.69 -3.28 15.27
N ASP A 318 3.50 -2.84 15.67
CA ASP A 318 2.37 -3.74 15.98
C ASP A 318 1.43 -4.01 14.79
N PHE A 319 1.59 -3.30 13.67
CA PHE A 319 0.79 -3.43 12.45
C PHE A 319 -0.72 -3.37 12.71
N TYR A 320 -1.16 -2.62 13.73
CA TYR A 320 -2.57 -2.57 14.19
C TYR A 320 -3.14 -3.93 14.63
N MET A 321 -2.27 -4.90 14.97
CA MET A 321 -2.70 -6.19 15.50
C MET A 321 -2.85 -6.10 17.02
N VAL A 322 -4.07 -6.28 17.54
CA VAL A 322 -4.35 -6.25 18.99
C VAL A 322 -3.45 -7.21 19.77
N SER A 323 -3.21 -8.38 19.21
CA SER A 323 -2.33 -9.39 19.79
C SER A 323 -0.90 -8.88 19.99
N LEU A 324 -0.30 -8.27 18.95
CA LEU A 324 1.06 -7.70 19.03
C LEU A 324 1.11 -6.46 19.90
N GLN A 325 0.14 -5.56 19.75
CA GLN A 325 0.06 -4.34 20.55
C GLN A 325 0.08 -4.66 22.05
N ARG A 326 -0.75 -5.62 22.49
CA ARG A 326 -0.79 -6.06 23.87
C ARG A 326 0.54 -6.70 24.28
N ALA A 327 1.03 -7.64 23.49
CA ALA A 327 2.27 -8.35 23.79
C ALA A 327 3.48 -7.41 23.88
N TYR A 328 3.64 -6.50 22.92
CA TYR A 328 4.75 -5.53 22.97
C TYR A 328 4.64 -4.56 24.15
N ARG A 329 3.43 -4.12 24.53
CA ARG A 329 3.24 -3.33 25.77
C ARG A 329 3.66 -4.12 26.99
N GLU A 330 3.21 -5.37 27.15
CA GLU A 330 3.63 -6.25 28.25
C GLU A 330 5.16 -6.47 28.26
N LEU A 331 5.77 -6.59 27.08
CA LEU A 331 7.23 -6.73 26.95
C LEU A 331 7.96 -5.47 27.42
N ILE A 332 7.52 -4.29 26.96
CA ILE A 332 8.13 -3.00 27.30
C ILE A 332 7.95 -2.70 28.80
N ASP A 333 6.74 -2.92 29.33
CA ASP A 333 6.41 -2.68 30.75
C ASP A 333 7.20 -3.60 31.68
N ALA A 334 7.57 -4.79 31.22
CA ALA A 334 8.39 -5.74 31.94
C ALA A 334 9.91 -5.51 31.78
N ALA A 335 10.32 -4.45 31.09
CA ALA A 335 11.74 -4.17 30.87
C ALA A 335 12.49 -3.98 32.23
N PRO A 336 13.54 -4.74 32.47
CA PRO A 336 14.33 -4.62 33.72
C PRO A 336 15.21 -3.37 33.70
N ALA A 337 15.76 -3.02 34.87
CA ALA A 337 16.84 -2.05 34.90
C ALA A 337 18.07 -2.66 34.21
N LEU A 338 18.36 -2.15 33.01
CA LEU A 338 19.52 -2.59 32.23
C LEU A 338 20.82 -2.04 32.80
N ALA A 339 21.91 -2.76 32.60
CA ALA A 339 23.24 -2.37 33.12
C ALA A 339 23.70 -1.03 32.59
N THR A 340 23.21 -0.65 31.39
CA THR A 340 23.47 0.64 30.78
C THR A 340 22.15 1.39 30.57
N VAL A 341 22.13 2.69 30.84
CA VAL A 341 20.95 3.57 30.56
C VAL A 341 20.84 3.90 29.05
N ARG A 342 21.43 3.07 28.20
CA ARG A 342 21.54 3.35 26.74
C ARG A 342 20.36 2.85 25.91
N TRP A 343 19.38 2.19 26.50
CA TRP A 343 18.27 1.58 25.80
C TRP A 343 16.95 2.29 26.08
N SER A 344 16.18 2.51 25.04
CA SER A 344 14.79 2.95 25.09
C SER A 344 13.95 2.04 24.18
N PHE A 345 12.76 1.69 24.65
CA PHE A 345 11.86 0.80 23.92
C PHE A 345 10.52 1.50 23.73
N GLU A 346 10.02 1.52 22.51
CA GLU A 346 8.75 2.14 22.17
C GLU A 346 7.92 1.25 21.25
N LEU A 347 6.61 1.47 21.27
CA LEU A 347 5.66 0.84 20.39
C LEU A 347 5.25 1.85 19.29
N THR A 348 5.13 1.38 18.06
CA THR A 348 4.52 2.10 16.93
C THR A 348 3.49 1.22 16.23
N HIS A 349 2.62 1.84 15.45
CA HIS A 349 1.65 1.15 14.60
C HIS A 349 2.23 0.80 13.25
#